data_2a91482b78e9e889dc103f8b1a0ef47f
#
_entry.id   2a91482b78e9e889dc103f8b1a0ef47f
#
_cell.length_a   1.000
_cell.length_b   1.000
_cell.length_c   1.000
_cell.angle_alpha   90.00
_cell.angle_beta   90.00
_cell.angle_gamma   90.00
#
_symmetry.space_group_name_H-M   'P 1'
#
loop_
_entity.id
_entity.type
_entity.pdbx_description
1 polymer ?
#
loop_
_entity_poly.entity_id
_entity_poly.type
_entity_poly.pdbx_seq_one_letter_code
_entity_poly.pdbx_strand_id
1 'polypeptide(L)'
;MESESLADCIMVKARVEHGIRSVDILRTGLAVPLEGEKDVRCPDGEWVLRPGLLNVMCAGTRMDVVSRPDPVTGRYLTLLVPLCEEVLAAARLLWGTPVAGSAAGPMLRCVAVKDFSEEMAAWSEALLRDDHAGARVALVSLVIGLARQGMTRLLFPPAETLAQRIRRHVMDAPDRDWQSRDLEALLGMSGATLRRHLAAEDTSLRELLVDVRMGIALNLLYGTQLPLKTVAARVGYRSPDGFVRAFRARYGLEPSQLGRDDA
;
A
#
# COMPACT_ATOMS: atom_id res chain seq x y z
N MET A 1 -17.32 12.80 1.51
CA MET A 1 -15.84 12.79 1.51
C MET A 1 -15.44 12.58 2.95
N GLU A 2 -15.43 11.31 3.38
CA GLU A 2 -14.93 10.97 4.71
C GLU A 2 -13.42 11.22 4.69
N SER A 3 -12.94 12.02 5.63
CA SER A 3 -11.53 12.27 5.86
C SER A 3 -10.81 10.93 5.95
N GLU A 4 -9.84 10.67 5.07
CA GLU A 4 -8.93 9.51 5.22
C GLU A 4 -8.29 9.64 6.60
N SER A 5 -8.76 8.81 7.52
CA SER A 5 -8.36 8.85 8.92
C SER A 5 -6.95 8.29 9.05
N LEU A 6 -6.14 8.90 9.90
CA LEU A 6 -4.90 8.30 10.43
C LEU A 6 -5.14 6.92 11.09
N ALA A 7 -6.41 6.53 11.26
CA ALA A 7 -6.85 5.21 11.70
C ALA A 7 -6.62 4.08 10.67
N ASP A 8 -6.13 4.36 9.47
CA ASP A 8 -5.90 3.35 8.43
C ASP A 8 -4.56 2.58 8.59
N CYS A 9 -3.87 2.73 9.73
CA CYS A 9 -2.71 1.92 10.04
C CYS A 9 -3.10 0.45 10.13
N ILE A 10 -2.35 -0.40 9.43
CA ILE A 10 -2.61 -1.85 9.36
C ILE A 10 -1.51 -2.59 10.10
N MET A 11 -1.90 -3.41 11.09
CA MET A 11 -0.99 -4.33 11.74
C MET A 11 -1.00 -5.67 11.00
N VAL A 12 0.04 -5.92 10.22
CA VAL A 12 0.26 -7.22 9.55
C VAL A 12 0.84 -8.20 10.56
N LYS A 13 0.17 -9.34 10.72
CA LYS A 13 0.57 -10.42 11.65
C LYS A 13 0.69 -11.73 10.91
N ALA A 14 1.68 -12.56 11.30
CA ALA A 14 1.79 -13.94 10.85
C ALA A 14 2.47 -14.80 11.94
N ARG A 15 2.07 -16.07 12.02
CA ARG A 15 2.67 -17.07 12.94
C ARG A 15 3.44 -18.17 12.21
N VAL A 16 3.25 -18.25 10.90
CA VAL A 16 3.93 -19.21 10.02
C VAL A 16 4.60 -18.47 8.87
N GLU A 17 5.71 -19.02 8.42
CA GLU A 17 6.35 -18.48 7.19
C GLU A 17 5.39 -18.64 6.02
N HIS A 18 5.19 -17.56 5.28
CA HIS A 18 4.39 -17.59 4.06
C HIS A 18 4.87 -16.58 3.04
N GLY A 19 4.80 -16.97 1.79
CA GLY A 19 5.14 -16.13 0.64
C GLY A 19 3.88 -15.64 -0.08
N ILE A 20 3.89 -14.40 -0.51
CA ILE A 20 2.85 -13.80 -1.35
C ILE A 20 3.53 -13.22 -2.59
N ARG A 21 3.05 -13.63 -3.77
CA ARG A 21 3.59 -13.14 -5.04
C ARG A 21 2.83 -11.93 -5.55
N SER A 22 3.57 -11.06 -6.21
CA SER A 22 3.00 -9.94 -6.98
C SER A 22 2.06 -9.05 -6.15
N VAL A 23 2.47 -8.70 -4.93
CA VAL A 23 1.76 -7.72 -4.09
C VAL A 23 1.89 -6.34 -4.73
N ASP A 24 0.78 -5.69 -5.01
CA ASP A 24 0.77 -4.32 -5.47
C ASP A 24 0.68 -3.35 -4.28
N ILE A 25 1.60 -2.41 -4.20
CA ILE A 25 1.52 -1.30 -3.26
C ILE A 25 0.56 -0.26 -3.84
N LEU A 26 -0.64 -0.25 -3.32
CA LEU A 26 -1.72 0.60 -3.80
C LEU A 26 -1.56 2.07 -3.37
N ARG A 27 -1.00 2.28 -2.19
CA ARG A 27 -0.76 3.62 -1.61
C ARG A 27 0.69 3.73 -1.15
N THR A 28 1.28 4.89 -1.35
CA THR A 28 2.57 5.21 -0.76
C THR A 28 2.48 5.15 0.75
N GLY A 29 3.44 4.53 1.41
CA GLY A 29 3.39 4.36 2.86
C GLY A 29 4.70 3.86 3.44
N LEU A 30 4.65 3.66 4.75
CA LEU A 30 5.76 3.18 5.55
C LEU A 30 5.44 1.77 6.04
N ALA A 31 6.46 0.92 6.12
CA ALA A 31 6.40 -0.35 6.83
C ALA A 31 7.45 -0.34 7.95
N VAL A 32 6.99 -0.57 9.17
CA VAL A 32 7.83 -0.63 10.38
C VAL A 32 7.74 -2.05 10.94
N PRO A 33 8.69 -2.93 10.64
CA PRO A 33 8.75 -4.26 11.24
C PRO A 33 9.02 -4.14 12.74
N LEU A 34 8.23 -4.84 13.54
CA LEU A 34 8.32 -4.88 14.99
C LEU A 34 8.87 -6.22 15.49
N GLU A 35 8.48 -7.32 14.85
CA GLU A 35 8.95 -8.68 15.14
C GLU A 35 9.08 -9.48 13.84
N GLY A 36 10.08 -10.36 13.76
CA GLY A 36 10.37 -11.15 12.56
C GLY A 36 10.96 -10.34 11.42
N GLU A 37 11.05 -10.96 10.26
CA GLU A 37 11.63 -10.38 9.06
C GLU A 37 10.72 -10.59 7.85
N LYS A 38 10.89 -9.75 6.84
CA LYS A 38 10.21 -9.92 5.56
C LYS A 38 11.22 -9.77 4.43
N ASP A 39 11.41 -10.83 3.65
CA ASP A 39 12.10 -10.69 2.37
C ASP A 39 11.18 -10.04 1.36
N VAL A 40 11.73 -9.11 0.62
CA VAL A 40 11.03 -8.40 -0.45
C VAL A 40 11.88 -8.46 -1.70
N ARG A 41 11.27 -8.87 -2.81
CA ARG A 41 11.87 -8.80 -4.15
C ARG A 41 10.98 -7.95 -5.05
N CYS A 42 11.54 -6.91 -5.64
CA CYS A 42 10.86 -6.08 -6.64
C CYS A 42 11.86 -5.70 -7.76
N PRO A 43 11.42 -5.03 -8.85
CA PRO A 43 12.32 -4.67 -9.95
C PRO A 43 13.55 -3.88 -9.55
N ASP A 44 13.50 -3.10 -8.46
CA ASP A 44 14.63 -2.31 -7.97
C ASP A 44 15.68 -3.15 -7.20
N GLY A 45 15.36 -4.41 -6.83
CA GLY A 45 16.28 -5.30 -6.10
C GLY A 45 15.61 -6.17 -5.04
N GLU A 46 16.42 -6.64 -4.10
CA GLU A 46 16.00 -7.48 -2.99
C GLU A 46 16.34 -6.81 -1.66
N TRP A 47 15.44 -6.90 -0.70
CA TRP A 47 15.58 -6.32 0.63
C TRP A 47 15.09 -7.28 1.71
N VAL A 48 15.68 -7.13 2.89
CA VAL A 48 15.18 -7.75 4.12
C VAL A 48 14.67 -6.64 5.04
N LEU A 49 13.35 -6.58 5.21
CA LEU A 49 12.72 -5.66 6.14
C LEU A 49 12.73 -6.31 7.53
N ARG A 50 13.36 -5.64 8.51
CA ARG A 50 13.55 -6.18 9.87
C ARG A 50 13.38 -5.08 10.92
N PRO A 51 13.19 -5.43 12.20
CA PRO A 51 13.11 -4.47 13.29
C PRO A 51 14.31 -3.51 13.29
N GLY A 52 14.04 -2.24 13.61
CA GLY A 52 15.01 -1.16 13.53
C GLY A 52 15.10 -0.46 12.18
N LEU A 53 14.40 -0.96 11.15
CA LEU A 53 14.30 -0.32 9.84
C LEU A 53 12.92 0.31 9.64
N LEU A 54 12.91 1.49 9.06
CA LEU A 54 11.76 2.15 8.47
C LEU A 54 11.83 1.94 6.96
N ASN A 55 10.82 1.34 6.39
CA ASN A 55 10.79 0.99 4.98
C ASN A 55 9.76 1.84 4.26
N VAL A 56 10.21 2.59 3.27
CA VAL A 56 9.37 3.47 2.47
C VAL A 56 9.01 2.75 1.19
N MET A 57 7.70 2.64 0.91
CA MET A 57 7.18 1.96 -0.27
C MET A 57 6.32 2.94 -1.08
N CYS A 58 6.67 3.13 -2.34
CA CYS A 58 5.90 4.01 -3.23
C CYS A 58 4.74 3.25 -3.89
N ALA A 59 3.61 3.92 -4.07
CA ALA A 59 2.49 3.39 -4.83
C ALA A 59 2.92 2.97 -6.25
N GLY A 60 2.33 1.88 -6.75
CA GLY A 60 2.67 1.31 -8.05
C GLY A 60 3.84 0.31 -8.01
N THR A 61 4.50 0.13 -6.85
CA THR A 61 5.48 -0.95 -6.68
C THR A 61 4.76 -2.30 -6.68
N ARG A 62 5.28 -3.24 -7.45
CA ARG A 62 4.88 -4.66 -7.41
C ARG A 62 6.03 -5.47 -6.85
N MET A 63 5.76 -6.33 -5.86
CA MET A 63 6.79 -7.08 -5.16
C MET A 63 6.35 -8.49 -4.78
N ASP A 64 7.29 -9.41 -4.75
CA ASP A 64 7.12 -10.70 -4.08
C ASP A 64 7.62 -10.55 -2.65
N VAL A 65 6.91 -11.13 -1.70
CA VAL A 65 7.26 -11.04 -0.29
C VAL A 65 7.21 -12.40 0.39
N VAL A 66 8.11 -12.62 1.36
CA VAL A 66 8.08 -13.77 2.28
C VAL A 66 8.16 -13.23 3.69
N SER A 67 7.12 -13.45 4.48
CA SER A 67 7.07 -13.09 5.90
C SER A 67 7.64 -14.23 6.72
N ARG A 68 8.66 -13.95 7.56
CA ARG A 68 9.30 -14.92 8.46
C ARG A 68 9.08 -14.52 9.91
N PRO A 69 8.35 -15.34 10.68
CA PRO A 69 8.23 -15.13 12.11
C PRO A 69 9.59 -15.15 12.80
N ASP A 70 9.73 -14.34 13.85
CA ASP A 70 10.89 -14.36 14.73
C ASP A 70 11.01 -15.74 15.39
N PRO A 71 12.19 -16.37 15.40
CA PRO A 71 12.35 -17.72 15.92
C PRO A 71 12.14 -17.83 17.45
N VAL A 72 12.22 -16.72 18.19
CA VAL A 72 12.04 -16.71 19.65
C VAL A 72 10.59 -16.49 20.01
N THR A 73 9.94 -15.50 19.39
CA THR A 73 8.54 -15.14 19.70
C THR A 73 7.52 -15.94 18.87
N GLY A 74 7.96 -16.58 17.78
CA GLY A 74 7.07 -17.29 16.85
C GLY A 74 6.13 -16.35 16.08
N ARG A 75 6.43 -15.05 16.03
CA ARG A 75 5.54 -14.05 15.41
C ARG A 75 6.27 -13.19 14.39
N TYR A 76 5.54 -12.83 13.35
CA TYR A 76 5.88 -11.72 12.47
C TYR A 76 4.87 -10.58 12.72
N LEU A 77 5.39 -9.38 12.96
CA LEU A 77 4.58 -8.21 13.25
C LEU A 77 5.16 -6.99 12.52
N THR A 78 4.36 -6.35 11.69
CA THR A 78 4.73 -5.12 10.97
C THR A 78 3.60 -4.13 10.99
N LEU A 79 3.91 -2.88 11.35
CA LEU A 79 2.99 -1.77 11.22
C LEU A 79 3.11 -1.15 9.82
N LEU A 80 2.00 -1.07 9.09
CA LEU A 80 1.89 -0.33 7.85
C LEU A 80 1.23 1.02 8.14
N VAL A 81 1.85 2.11 7.70
CA VAL A 81 1.38 3.48 7.86
C VAL A 81 1.20 4.09 6.48
N PRO A 82 -0.03 4.13 5.93
CA PRO A 82 -0.29 4.82 4.67
C PRO A 82 -0.02 6.32 4.83
N LEU A 83 0.60 6.92 3.82
CA LEU A 83 0.77 8.37 3.75
C LEU A 83 -0.39 8.95 2.94
N CYS A 84 -1.29 9.67 3.60
CA CYS A 84 -2.42 10.31 2.95
C CYS A 84 -1.96 11.49 2.07
N GLU A 85 -2.80 11.85 1.09
CA GLU A 85 -2.47 12.93 0.15
C GLU A 85 -2.29 14.28 0.84
N GLU A 86 -3.01 14.54 1.94
CA GLU A 86 -2.87 15.77 2.72
C GLU A 86 -1.46 15.92 3.33
N VAL A 87 -0.89 14.82 3.86
CA VAL A 87 0.49 14.80 4.39
C VAL A 87 1.49 15.05 3.26
N LEU A 88 1.33 14.37 2.13
CA LEU A 88 2.23 14.52 0.98
C LEU A 88 2.12 15.91 0.36
N ALA A 89 0.92 16.48 0.26
CA ALA A 89 0.68 17.83 -0.25
C ALA A 89 1.27 18.90 0.66
N ALA A 90 1.09 18.77 1.98
CA ALA A 90 1.69 19.66 2.95
C ALA A 90 3.23 19.62 2.90
N ALA A 91 3.80 18.42 2.80
CA ALA A 91 5.25 18.27 2.68
C ALA A 91 5.78 18.90 1.37
N ARG A 92 5.06 18.74 0.23
CA ARG A 92 5.40 19.41 -1.04
C ARG A 92 5.39 20.93 -0.91
N LEU A 93 4.34 21.47 -0.28
CA LEU A 93 4.20 22.92 -0.08
C LEU A 93 5.37 23.48 0.74
N LEU A 94 5.75 22.80 1.80
CA LEU A 94 6.87 23.22 2.67
C LEU A 94 8.24 23.00 2.03
N TRP A 95 8.39 22.01 1.17
CA TRP A 95 9.63 21.76 0.44
C TRP A 95 9.92 22.86 -0.60
N GLY A 96 8.87 23.38 -1.26
CA GLY A 96 8.97 24.40 -2.31
C GLY A 96 9.08 23.81 -3.70
N THR A 97 9.96 24.38 -4.53
CA THR A 97 10.02 24.07 -5.97
C THR A 97 10.64 22.70 -6.24
N PRO A 98 10.09 21.89 -7.18
CA PRO A 98 10.69 20.63 -7.59
C PRO A 98 12.09 20.83 -8.18
N VAL A 99 13.03 19.98 -7.77
CA VAL A 99 14.36 19.92 -8.38
C VAL A 99 14.30 19.02 -9.62
N ALA A 100 15.04 19.38 -10.66
CA ALA A 100 15.16 18.54 -11.87
C ALA A 100 15.59 17.11 -11.49
N GLY A 101 14.87 16.10 -12.00
CA GLY A 101 15.12 14.69 -11.64
C GLY A 101 14.51 14.24 -10.31
N SER A 102 13.72 15.05 -9.62
CA SER A 102 13.10 14.69 -8.33
C SER A 102 12.14 13.50 -8.40
N ALA A 103 11.58 13.20 -9.57
CA ALA A 103 10.78 11.99 -9.80
C ALA A 103 11.65 10.71 -9.88
N ALA A 104 12.97 10.84 -9.99
CA ALA A 104 13.88 9.71 -9.95
C ALA A 104 14.07 9.24 -8.50
N GLY A 105 14.40 7.98 -8.33
CA GLY A 105 14.64 7.38 -7.02
C GLY A 105 13.97 6.02 -6.90
N PRO A 106 14.37 5.24 -5.91
CA PRO A 106 13.86 3.88 -5.73
C PRO A 106 12.38 3.88 -5.38
N MET A 107 11.69 2.81 -5.75
CA MET A 107 10.29 2.55 -5.37
C MET A 107 10.19 2.03 -3.93
N LEU A 108 11.26 1.38 -3.45
CA LEU A 108 11.41 0.90 -2.08
C LEU A 108 12.75 1.36 -1.52
N ARG A 109 12.74 1.87 -0.29
CA ARG A 109 13.96 2.24 0.43
C ARG A 109 13.85 1.90 1.91
N CYS A 110 14.93 1.36 2.45
CA CYS A 110 15.08 1.09 3.88
C CYS A 110 16.01 2.15 4.49
N VAL A 111 15.60 2.71 5.61
CA VAL A 111 16.40 3.64 6.43
C VAL A 111 16.34 3.19 7.89
N ALA A 112 17.30 3.62 8.71
CA ALA A 112 17.26 3.27 10.12
C ALA A 112 16.17 4.07 10.86
N VAL A 113 15.34 3.39 11.67
CA VAL A 113 14.29 4.06 12.48
C VAL A 113 14.91 5.13 13.40
N LYS A 114 16.11 4.88 13.91
CA LYS A 114 16.81 5.83 14.80
C LYS A 114 17.05 7.21 14.17
N ASP A 115 17.16 7.27 12.83
CA ASP A 115 17.39 8.53 12.11
C ASP A 115 16.11 9.39 12.04
N PHE A 116 14.96 8.84 12.45
CA PHE A 116 13.64 9.46 12.47
C PHE A 116 12.91 9.22 13.81
N SER A 117 13.68 8.98 14.88
CA SER A 117 13.12 8.64 16.20
C SER A 117 12.25 9.76 16.79
N GLU A 118 12.60 11.02 16.56
CA GLU A 118 11.84 12.16 17.05
C GLU A 118 10.47 12.26 16.34
N GLU A 119 10.45 12.14 15.02
CA GLU A 119 9.21 12.19 14.24
C GLU A 119 8.31 10.99 14.54
N MET A 120 8.89 9.79 14.66
CA MET A 120 8.14 8.60 15.01
C MET A 120 7.59 8.64 16.43
N ALA A 121 8.34 9.16 17.39
CA ALA A 121 7.87 9.39 18.76
C ALA A 121 6.74 10.42 18.79
N ALA A 122 6.93 11.59 18.16
CA ALA A 122 5.92 12.63 18.09
C ALA A 122 4.62 12.12 17.43
N TRP A 123 4.75 11.33 16.35
CA TRP A 123 3.60 10.71 15.67
C TRP A 123 2.84 9.74 16.59
N SER A 124 3.56 8.83 17.27
CA SER A 124 2.94 7.85 18.16
C SER A 124 2.29 8.50 19.39
N GLU A 125 2.94 9.50 19.99
CA GLU A 125 2.39 10.26 21.11
C GLU A 125 1.13 11.04 20.74
N ALA A 126 1.11 11.66 19.55
CA ALA A 126 -0.06 12.36 19.05
C ALA A 126 -1.24 11.40 18.86
N LEU A 127 -1.02 10.20 18.31
CA LEU A 127 -2.05 9.18 18.19
C LEU A 127 -2.59 8.71 19.55
N LEU A 128 -1.72 8.51 20.53
CA LEU A 128 -2.14 8.13 21.89
C LEU A 128 -2.99 9.19 22.58
N ARG A 129 -2.88 10.46 22.17
CA ARG A 129 -3.67 11.60 22.67
C ARG A 129 -4.87 11.94 21.81
N ASP A 130 -5.15 11.15 20.76
CA ASP A 130 -6.17 11.42 19.74
C ASP A 130 -5.95 12.78 19.01
N ASP A 131 -4.70 13.25 18.98
CA ASP A 131 -4.29 14.47 18.27
C ASP A 131 -3.94 14.15 16.81
N HIS A 132 -4.96 14.05 15.98
CA HIS A 132 -4.79 13.78 14.56
C HIS A 132 -4.02 14.88 13.81
N ALA A 133 -4.12 16.15 14.26
CA ALA A 133 -3.37 17.25 13.64
C ALA A 133 -1.88 17.13 13.93
N GLY A 134 -1.51 16.91 15.20
CA GLY A 134 -0.13 16.66 15.61
C GLY A 134 0.49 15.45 14.92
N ALA A 135 -0.28 14.36 14.78
CA ALA A 135 0.19 13.18 14.07
C ALA A 135 0.48 13.46 12.58
N ARG A 136 -0.35 14.25 11.89
CA ARG A 136 -0.06 14.68 10.50
C ARG A 136 1.18 15.54 10.42
N VAL A 137 1.37 16.48 11.35
CA VAL A 137 2.58 17.34 11.39
C VAL A 137 3.84 16.48 11.54
N ALA A 138 3.83 15.50 12.44
CA ALA A 138 4.95 14.57 12.60
C ALA A 138 5.26 13.77 11.31
N LEU A 139 4.23 13.27 10.62
CA LEU A 139 4.40 12.58 9.34
C LEU A 139 4.89 13.51 8.24
N VAL A 140 4.47 14.78 8.20
CA VAL A 140 4.99 15.79 7.26
C VAL A 140 6.49 16.01 7.49
N SER A 141 6.91 16.17 8.74
CA SER A 141 8.33 16.31 9.10
C SER A 141 9.14 15.09 8.69
N LEU A 142 8.62 13.88 8.93
CA LEU A 142 9.24 12.62 8.53
C LEU A 142 9.39 12.53 7.01
N VAL A 143 8.35 12.86 6.23
CA VAL A 143 8.39 12.85 4.76
C VAL A 143 9.44 13.84 4.24
N ILE A 144 9.54 15.04 4.81
CA ILE A 144 10.57 16.02 4.46
C ILE A 144 11.98 15.48 4.79
N GLY A 145 12.14 14.85 5.95
CA GLY A 145 13.40 14.20 6.33
C GLY A 145 13.83 13.11 5.36
N LEU A 146 12.88 12.24 4.96
CA LEU A 146 13.11 11.21 3.94
C LEU A 146 13.48 11.82 2.57
N ALA A 147 12.81 12.90 2.18
CA ALA A 147 13.12 13.60 0.94
C ALA A 147 14.54 14.20 0.95
N ARG A 148 14.99 14.76 2.10
CA ARG A 148 16.38 15.22 2.30
C ARG A 148 17.40 14.09 2.16
N GLN A 149 17.02 12.86 2.50
CA GLN A 149 17.85 11.66 2.29
C GLN A 149 17.71 11.07 0.87
N GLY A 150 17.13 11.80 -0.09
CA GLY A 150 17.04 11.43 -1.50
C GLY A 150 15.76 10.73 -1.92
N MET A 151 14.74 10.64 -1.03
CA MET A 151 13.41 10.10 -1.36
C MET A 151 12.48 11.19 -1.92
N THR A 152 12.97 12.02 -2.83
CA THR A 152 12.21 13.14 -3.42
C THR A 152 11.02 12.69 -4.25
N ARG A 153 10.99 11.43 -4.69
CA ARG A 153 9.81 10.79 -5.32
C ARG A 153 8.56 10.83 -4.44
N LEU A 154 8.68 10.84 -3.11
CA LEU A 154 7.55 11.02 -2.19
C LEU A 154 6.84 12.34 -2.41
N LEU A 155 7.61 13.39 -2.68
CA LEU A 155 7.10 14.74 -2.90
C LEU A 155 6.68 14.95 -4.37
N PHE A 156 7.48 14.45 -5.28
CA PHE A 156 7.32 14.69 -6.72
C PHE A 156 7.28 13.33 -7.45
N PRO A 157 6.19 12.58 -7.34
CA PRO A 157 6.04 11.34 -8.07
C PRO A 157 6.03 11.63 -9.59
N PRO A 158 6.42 10.65 -10.43
CA PRO A 158 6.26 10.78 -11.87
C PRO A 158 4.79 11.00 -12.24
N ALA A 159 4.55 11.52 -13.43
CA ALA A 159 3.20 11.68 -13.95
C ALA A 159 2.42 10.35 -13.85
N GLU A 160 1.20 10.44 -13.35
CA GLU A 160 0.33 9.28 -13.13
C GLU A 160 -0.03 8.65 -14.48
N THR A 161 0.21 7.35 -14.63
CA THR A 161 -0.17 6.60 -15.82
C THR A 161 -1.69 6.41 -15.87
N LEU A 162 -2.21 5.99 -17.03
CA LEU A 162 -3.65 5.70 -17.17
C LEU A 162 -4.08 4.57 -16.23
N ALA A 163 -3.27 3.52 -16.13
CA ALA A 163 -3.54 2.42 -15.21
C ALA A 163 -3.60 2.89 -13.74
N GLN A 164 -2.70 3.78 -13.32
CA GLN A 164 -2.70 4.35 -11.97
C GLN A 164 -3.96 5.20 -11.71
N ARG A 165 -4.39 6.02 -12.68
CA ARG A 165 -5.64 6.79 -12.58
C ARG A 165 -6.84 5.88 -12.41
N ILE A 166 -6.93 4.80 -13.19
CA ILE A 166 -8.02 3.82 -13.07
C ILE A 166 -7.96 3.12 -11.72
N ARG A 167 -6.76 2.68 -11.26
CA ARG A 167 -6.60 2.06 -9.94
C ARG A 167 -7.17 2.94 -8.83
N ARG A 168 -6.86 4.23 -8.83
CA ARG A 168 -7.37 5.19 -7.85
C ARG A 168 -8.90 5.20 -7.83
N HIS A 169 -9.57 5.34 -8.98
CA HIS A 169 -11.04 5.33 -9.04
C HIS A 169 -11.64 3.99 -8.57
N VAL A 170 -10.99 2.88 -8.88
CA VAL A 170 -11.46 1.56 -8.43
C VAL A 170 -11.25 1.39 -6.93
N MET A 171 -10.18 1.94 -6.35
CA MET A 171 -9.95 1.92 -4.91
C MET A 171 -11.03 2.65 -4.13
N ASP A 172 -11.56 3.76 -4.66
CA ASP A 172 -12.62 4.55 -4.03
C ASP A 172 -13.98 3.84 -4.01
N ALA A 173 -14.22 2.89 -4.92
CA ALA A 173 -15.45 2.12 -5.02
C ALA A 173 -15.16 0.70 -5.56
N PRO A 174 -14.50 -0.18 -4.78
CA PRO A 174 -14.03 -1.48 -5.26
C PRO A 174 -15.15 -2.49 -5.53
N ASP A 175 -16.27 -2.35 -4.86
CA ASP A 175 -17.48 -3.17 -5.02
C ASP A 175 -18.34 -2.79 -6.23
N ARG A 176 -18.13 -1.60 -6.80
CA ARG A 176 -18.85 -1.14 -7.99
C ARG A 176 -18.58 -2.07 -9.18
N ASP A 177 -19.63 -2.36 -9.96
CA ASP A 177 -19.51 -3.12 -11.23
C ASP A 177 -18.97 -2.21 -12.34
N TRP A 178 -17.66 -1.93 -12.29
CA TRP A 178 -16.97 -1.07 -13.23
C TRP A 178 -17.01 -1.63 -14.65
N GLN A 179 -17.56 -0.86 -15.59
CA GLN A 179 -17.60 -1.16 -17.00
C GLN A 179 -16.71 -0.18 -17.79
N SER A 180 -16.29 -0.58 -19.00
CA SER A 180 -15.49 0.30 -19.87
C SER A 180 -16.14 1.66 -20.08
N ARG A 181 -17.46 1.70 -20.29
CA ARG A 181 -18.25 2.93 -20.47
C ARG A 181 -18.16 3.90 -19.29
N ASP A 182 -18.05 3.38 -18.05
CA ASP A 182 -17.93 4.23 -16.86
C ASP A 182 -16.61 5.00 -16.87
N LEU A 183 -15.54 4.30 -17.27
CA LEU A 183 -14.20 4.89 -17.38
C LEU A 183 -14.07 5.79 -18.61
N GLU A 184 -14.75 5.47 -19.73
CA GLU A 184 -14.81 6.31 -20.91
C GLU A 184 -15.39 7.70 -20.55
N ALA A 185 -16.51 7.72 -19.83
CA ALA A 185 -17.13 8.94 -19.35
C ALA A 185 -16.22 9.72 -18.37
N LEU A 186 -15.58 8.99 -17.43
CA LEU A 186 -14.78 9.57 -16.36
C LEU A 186 -13.45 10.13 -16.86
N LEU A 187 -12.86 9.49 -17.88
CA LEU A 187 -11.54 9.83 -18.42
C LEU A 187 -11.60 10.65 -19.73
N GLY A 188 -12.81 10.84 -20.28
CA GLY A 188 -13.02 11.59 -21.52
C GLY A 188 -12.40 10.93 -22.76
N MET A 189 -12.37 9.59 -22.83
CA MET A 189 -11.77 8.86 -23.96
C MET A 189 -12.66 7.70 -24.40
N SER A 190 -12.51 7.29 -25.69
CA SER A 190 -13.23 6.12 -26.20
C SER A 190 -12.69 4.81 -25.64
N GLY A 191 -13.52 3.75 -25.59
CA GLY A 191 -13.10 2.42 -25.15
C GLY A 191 -12.01 1.81 -26.02
N ALA A 192 -11.93 2.15 -27.30
CA ALA A 192 -10.83 1.74 -28.15
C ALA A 192 -9.51 2.39 -27.75
N THR A 193 -9.55 3.69 -27.44
CA THR A 193 -8.40 4.45 -26.93
C THR A 193 -7.96 3.93 -25.57
N LEU A 194 -8.93 3.69 -24.65
CA LEU A 194 -8.69 3.12 -23.33
C LEU A 194 -7.95 1.78 -23.43
N ARG A 195 -8.46 0.85 -24.23
CA ARG A 195 -7.82 -0.48 -24.42
C ARG A 195 -6.42 -0.37 -24.99
N ARG A 196 -6.20 0.50 -25.99
CA ARG A 196 -4.88 0.69 -26.61
C ARG A 196 -3.86 1.24 -25.62
N HIS A 197 -4.24 2.22 -24.78
CA HIS A 197 -3.34 2.80 -23.79
C HIS A 197 -3.03 1.79 -22.68
N LEU A 198 -4.02 1.03 -22.19
CA LEU A 198 -3.76 -0.02 -21.20
C LEU A 198 -2.87 -1.13 -21.76
N ALA A 199 -3.07 -1.54 -23.01
CA ALA A 199 -2.19 -2.49 -23.66
C ALA A 199 -0.74 -1.97 -23.81
N ALA A 200 -0.54 -0.66 -24.03
CA ALA A 200 0.78 -0.04 -24.05
C ALA A 200 1.44 0.02 -22.65
N GLU A 201 0.64 -0.13 -21.58
CA GLU A 201 1.10 -0.27 -20.20
C GLU A 201 1.11 -1.75 -19.75
N ASP A 202 1.12 -2.70 -20.69
CA ASP A 202 1.11 -4.15 -20.45
C ASP A 202 0.01 -4.63 -19.49
N THR A 203 -1.18 -4.06 -19.58
CA THR A 203 -2.32 -4.40 -18.73
C THR A 203 -3.67 -4.27 -19.44
N SER A 204 -4.74 -4.69 -18.78
CA SER A 204 -6.13 -4.56 -19.21
C SER A 204 -7.01 -4.07 -18.07
N LEU A 205 -8.21 -3.53 -18.39
CA LEU A 205 -9.18 -3.14 -17.36
C LEU A 205 -9.53 -4.31 -16.44
N ARG A 206 -9.70 -5.50 -16.98
CA ARG A 206 -10.02 -6.70 -16.19
C ARG A 206 -8.92 -7.03 -15.19
N GLU A 207 -7.67 -6.99 -15.60
CA GLU A 207 -6.51 -7.22 -14.74
C GLU A 207 -6.40 -6.15 -13.65
N LEU A 208 -6.55 -4.87 -14.00
CA LEU A 208 -6.54 -3.78 -13.03
C LEU A 208 -7.63 -3.94 -11.96
N LEU A 209 -8.86 -4.32 -12.35
CA LEU A 209 -9.94 -4.57 -11.41
C LEU A 209 -9.61 -5.72 -10.46
N VAL A 210 -9.05 -6.81 -10.97
CA VAL A 210 -8.63 -7.95 -10.14
C VAL A 210 -7.50 -7.53 -9.20
N ASP A 211 -6.47 -6.87 -9.71
CA ASP A 211 -5.31 -6.46 -8.92
C ASP A 211 -5.70 -5.54 -7.76
N VAL A 212 -6.51 -4.51 -8.02
CA VAL A 212 -6.96 -3.56 -6.99
C VAL A 212 -7.83 -4.27 -5.95
N ARG A 213 -8.83 -5.04 -6.40
CA ARG A 213 -9.73 -5.77 -5.50
C ARG A 213 -8.98 -6.75 -4.62
N MET A 214 -8.01 -7.48 -5.18
CA MET A 214 -7.19 -8.40 -4.41
C MET A 214 -6.25 -7.68 -3.44
N GLY A 215 -5.67 -6.54 -3.83
CA GLY A 215 -4.85 -5.72 -2.92
C GLY A 215 -5.64 -5.18 -1.72
N ILE A 216 -6.87 -4.69 -1.96
CA ILE A 216 -7.77 -4.25 -0.88
C ILE A 216 -8.17 -5.44 0.01
N ALA A 217 -8.50 -6.59 -0.60
CA ALA A 217 -8.82 -7.80 0.16
C ALA A 217 -7.66 -8.25 1.06
N LEU A 218 -6.43 -8.20 0.57
CA LEU A 218 -5.24 -8.53 1.33
C LEU A 218 -5.11 -7.62 2.57
N ASN A 219 -5.29 -6.32 2.40
CA ASN A 219 -5.25 -5.35 3.49
C ASN A 219 -6.37 -5.59 4.51
N LEU A 220 -7.59 -5.89 4.06
CA LEU A 220 -8.72 -6.23 4.95
C LEU A 220 -8.46 -7.52 5.74
N LEU A 221 -7.89 -8.54 5.11
CA LEU A 221 -7.57 -9.81 5.76
C LEU A 221 -6.48 -9.65 6.82
N TYR A 222 -5.51 -8.78 6.61
CA TYR A 222 -4.48 -8.50 7.61
C TYR A 222 -4.95 -7.55 8.72
N GLY A 223 -5.70 -6.52 8.37
CA GLY A 223 -6.03 -5.44 9.29
C GLY A 223 -7.33 -5.63 10.07
N THR A 224 -8.15 -6.64 9.73
CA THR A 224 -9.47 -6.81 10.33
C THR A 224 -9.80 -8.27 10.59
N GLN A 225 -10.78 -8.51 11.49
CA GLN A 225 -11.37 -9.84 11.75
C GLN A 225 -12.68 -10.06 10.95
N LEU A 226 -12.84 -9.38 9.82
CA LEU A 226 -14.06 -9.49 9.03
C LEU A 226 -14.25 -10.92 8.49
N PRO A 227 -15.50 -11.45 8.51
CA PRO A 227 -15.80 -12.72 7.87
C PRO A 227 -15.44 -12.69 6.38
N LEU A 228 -14.92 -13.80 5.86
CA LEU A 228 -14.49 -13.92 4.45
C LEU A 228 -15.59 -13.49 3.45
N LYS A 229 -16.86 -13.82 3.75
CA LYS A 229 -18.03 -13.38 2.98
C LYS A 229 -18.12 -11.86 2.90
N THR A 230 -17.85 -11.18 4.02
CA THR A 230 -17.87 -9.71 4.09
C THR A 230 -16.72 -9.10 3.30
N VAL A 231 -15.51 -9.68 3.41
CA VAL A 231 -14.36 -9.23 2.61
C VAL A 231 -14.67 -9.38 1.12
N ALA A 232 -15.15 -10.56 0.69
CA ALA A 232 -15.52 -10.81 -0.70
C ALA A 232 -16.53 -9.77 -1.24
N ALA A 233 -17.58 -9.48 -0.47
CA ALA A 233 -18.59 -8.50 -0.85
C ALA A 233 -18.00 -7.08 -0.97
N ARG A 234 -17.18 -6.64 0.01
CA ARG A 234 -16.55 -5.31 0.01
C ARG A 234 -15.62 -5.06 -1.18
N VAL A 235 -15.06 -6.13 -1.74
CA VAL A 235 -14.19 -6.04 -2.92
C VAL A 235 -14.90 -6.44 -4.21
N GLY A 236 -16.24 -6.46 -4.21
CA GLY A 236 -17.08 -6.61 -5.40
C GLY A 236 -17.20 -8.04 -5.93
N TYR A 237 -17.00 -9.06 -5.10
CA TYR A 237 -17.27 -10.46 -5.47
C TYR A 237 -18.65 -10.88 -5.02
N ARG A 238 -19.43 -11.44 -5.96
CA ARG A 238 -20.81 -11.91 -5.71
C ARG A 238 -20.85 -13.21 -4.89
N SER A 239 -19.78 -13.99 -4.91
CA SER A 239 -19.69 -15.24 -4.14
C SER A 239 -18.32 -15.39 -3.45
N PRO A 240 -18.29 -15.93 -2.22
CA PRO A 240 -17.05 -16.25 -1.52
C PRO A 240 -16.16 -17.21 -2.31
N ASP A 241 -16.72 -18.21 -2.98
CA ASP A 241 -15.95 -19.18 -3.76
C ASP A 241 -15.24 -18.54 -4.96
N GLY A 242 -15.92 -17.60 -5.62
CA GLY A 242 -15.32 -16.82 -6.71
C GLY A 242 -14.15 -15.97 -6.23
N PHE A 243 -14.33 -15.35 -5.05
CA PHE A 243 -13.28 -14.59 -4.38
C PHE A 243 -12.09 -15.47 -4.01
N VAL A 244 -12.31 -16.61 -3.33
CA VAL A 244 -11.24 -17.55 -2.90
C VAL A 244 -10.43 -18.02 -4.10
N ARG A 245 -11.09 -18.44 -5.19
CA ARG A 245 -10.38 -18.83 -6.41
C ARG A 245 -9.51 -17.72 -6.99
N ALA A 246 -10.04 -16.48 -7.06
CA ALA A 246 -9.29 -15.34 -7.57
C ALA A 246 -8.11 -14.99 -6.66
N PHE A 247 -8.31 -15.01 -5.34
CA PHE A 247 -7.28 -14.73 -4.35
C PHE A 247 -6.15 -15.75 -4.41
N ARG A 248 -6.48 -17.05 -4.44
CA ARG A 248 -5.50 -18.13 -4.58
C ARG A 248 -4.75 -18.07 -5.91
N ALA A 249 -5.45 -17.76 -7.01
CA ALA A 249 -4.81 -17.60 -8.31
C ALA A 249 -3.81 -16.42 -8.32
N ARG A 250 -4.12 -15.33 -7.58
CA ARG A 250 -3.30 -14.12 -7.52
C ARG A 250 -2.10 -14.26 -6.60
N TYR A 251 -2.28 -14.85 -5.42
CA TYR A 251 -1.29 -14.84 -4.35
C TYR A 251 -0.70 -16.22 -4.02
N GLY A 252 -1.27 -17.29 -4.53
CA GLY A 252 -0.77 -18.66 -4.31
C GLY A 252 -1.13 -19.28 -2.96
N LEU A 253 -1.98 -18.60 -2.16
CA LEU A 253 -2.40 -19.06 -0.83
C LEU A 253 -3.90 -18.82 -0.62
N GLU A 254 -4.47 -19.50 0.37
CA GLU A 254 -5.87 -19.32 0.74
C GLU A 254 -6.06 -18.09 1.65
N PRO A 255 -7.15 -17.31 1.47
CA PRO A 255 -7.43 -16.15 2.33
C PRO A 255 -7.51 -16.50 3.82
N SER A 256 -7.93 -17.72 4.15
CA SER A 256 -8.03 -18.23 5.53
C SER A 256 -6.69 -18.42 6.24
N GLN A 257 -5.57 -18.41 5.49
CA GLN A 257 -4.22 -18.51 6.04
C GLN A 257 -3.67 -17.15 6.52
N LEU A 258 -4.41 -16.07 6.29
CA LEU A 258 -4.02 -14.71 6.65
C LEU A 258 -4.89 -14.18 7.80
N GLY A 259 -4.30 -13.42 8.71
CA GLY A 259 -5.00 -12.54 9.66
C GLY A 259 -5.82 -13.19 10.76
N ARG A 260 -5.92 -14.53 10.83
CA ARG A 260 -6.60 -15.19 11.94
C ARG A 260 -5.61 -15.53 13.05
N ASP A 261 -5.74 -14.83 14.18
CA ASP A 261 -5.35 -15.40 15.46
C ASP A 261 -6.33 -16.55 15.72
N ASP A 262 -5.96 -17.78 15.33
CA ASP A 262 -6.66 -18.95 15.87
C ASP A 262 -6.45 -18.93 17.37
N ALA A 263 -7.57 -18.84 18.11
CA ALA A 263 -7.66 -18.80 19.54
C ALA A 263 -7.05 -20.04 20.20
#